data_faefbdd4d525bbd6f972505a2d871ab6
#
_entry.id   faefbdd4d525bbd6f972505a2d871ab6
#
_cell.length_a   1.000
_cell.length_b   1.000
_cell.length_c   1.000
_cell.angle_alpha   90.00
_cell.angle_beta   90.00
_cell.angle_gamma   90.00
#
_symmetry.space_group_name_H-M   'P 1'
#
loop_
_entity.id
_entity.type
_entity.pdbx_description
1 polymer ?
#
loop_
_entity_poly.entity_id
_entity_poly.type
_entity_poly.pdbx_seq_one_letter_code
_entity_poly.pdbx_strand_id
1 'polypeptide(L)'
;IRDDEYEPIKNWAYSHLDAETVIPLTSEEVQNYQTMGLWEVVSEATDNWLFGYGEGEWFVDVHDIRAIKESFEKSKFKELDIVKKILFILSYAITYNKTVAFHF
;
A
#
# COMPACT_ATOMS: atom_id res chain seq x y z
N ILE A 1 2.40 5.64 -14.16
CA ILE A 1 1.52 6.37 -13.23
C ILE A 1 0.92 7.56 -13.93
N ARG A 2 -0.33 7.77 -13.73
CA ARG A 2 -1.04 8.90 -14.30
C ARG A 2 -1.44 9.85 -13.19
N ASP A 3 -0.76 10.99 -13.13
CA ASP A 3 -0.98 11.98 -12.08
C ASP A 3 -2.42 12.48 -12.08
N ASP A 4 -3.07 12.53 -13.25
CA ASP A 4 -4.46 12.94 -13.36
C ASP A 4 -5.43 11.98 -12.67
N GLU A 5 -5.04 10.72 -12.44
CA GLU A 5 -5.85 9.76 -11.70
C GLU A 5 -5.48 9.71 -10.22
N TYR A 6 -4.22 9.99 -9.89
CA TYR A 6 -3.73 9.90 -8.52
C TYR A 6 -4.40 10.92 -7.59
N GLU A 7 -4.49 12.17 -8.01
CA GLU A 7 -5.08 13.23 -7.18
C GLU A 7 -6.55 12.97 -6.82
N PRO A 8 -7.43 12.58 -7.77
CA PRO A 8 -8.80 12.25 -7.41
C PRO A 8 -8.90 11.09 -6.43
N ILE A 9 -8.08 10.07 -6.57
CA ILE A 9 -8.08 8.93 -5.66
C ILE A 9 -7.60 9.35 -4.27
N LYS A 10 -6.54 10.16 -4.20
CA LYS A 10 -6.03 10.69 -2.95
C LYS A 10 -7.10 11.52 -2.24
N ASN A 11 -7.76 12.41 -2.97
CA ASN A 11 -8.80 13.26 -2.40
C ASN A 11 -9.99 12.44 -1.92
N TRP A 12 -10.38 11.42 -2.68
CA TRP A 12 -11.45 10.52 -2.27
C TRP A 12 -11.08 9.82 -0.94
N ALA A 13 -9.84 9.34 -0.83
CA ALA A 13 -9.38 8.65 0.37
C ALA A 13 -9.41 9.56 1.60
N TYR A 14 -8.98 10.82 1.45
CA TYR A 14 -9.03 11.77 2.56
C TYR A 14 -10.46 12.08 3.00
N SER A 15 -11.42 11.96 2.10
CA SER A 15 -12.84 12.16 2.41
C SER A 15 -13.49 10.90 2.98
N HIS A 16 -12.84 9.75 2.90
CA HIS A 16 -13.39 8.45 3.28
C HIS A 16 -12.42 7.67 4.17
N LEU A 17 -11.86 8.34 5.18
CA LEU A 17 -10.86 7.73 6.06
C LEU A 17 -11.41 6.54 6.87
N ASP A 18 -12.73 6.42 6.98
CA ASP A 18 -13.39 5.32 7.67
C ASP A 18 -13.72 4.14 6.74
N ALA A 19 -13.44 4.26 5.44
CA ALA A 19 -13.71 3.16 4.52
C ALA A 19 -12.75 2.00 4.76
N GLU A 20 -13.24 0.77 4.58
CA GLU A 20 -12.42 -0.43 4.76
C GLU A 20 -11.24 -0.49 3.78
N THR A 21 -11.36 0.18 2.63
CA THR A 21 -10.32 0.21 1.61
C THR A 21 -9.35 1.38 1.77
N VAL A 22 -9.43 2.08 2.90
CA VAL A 22 -8.52 3.19 3.22
C VAL A 22 -7.87 2.93 4.56
N ILE A 23 -6.55 3.04 4.62
CA ILE A 23 -5.79 2.89 5.86
C ILE A 23 -5.16 4.25 6.18
N PRO A 24 -5.74 5.02 7.12
CA PRO A 24 -5.12 6.28 7.52
C PRO A 24 -3.93 6.03 8.43
N LEU A 25 -2.80 6.63 8.12
CA LEU A 25 -1.59 6.54 8.92
C LEU A 25 -1.05 7.94 9.19
N THR A 26 -0.52 8.16 10.38
CA THR A 26 0.21 9.38 10.69
C THR A 26 1.61 9.31 10.09
N SER A 27 2.26 10.46 9.95
CA SER A 27 3.65 10.49 9.49
C SER A 27 4.56 9.71 10.43
N GLU A 28 4.30 9.77 11.73
CA GLU A 28 5.07 9.02 12.72
C GLU A 28 4.91 7.51 12.51
N GLU A 29 3.69 7.05 12.26
CA GLU A 29 3.45 5.63 12.00
C GLU A 29 4.17 5.17 10.74
N VAL A 30 4.11 5.96 9.66
CA VAL A 30 4.81 5.62 8.42
C VAL A 30 6.30 5.49 8.65
N GLN A 31 6.90 6.43 9.39
CA GLN A 31 8.33 6.40 9.70
C GLN A 31 8.70 5.20 10.57
N ASN A 32 7.87 4.88 11.55
CA ASN A 32 8.11 3.74 12.43
C ASN A 32 8.08 2.44 11.65
N TYR A 33 7.12 2.27 10.75
CA TYR A 33 7.06 1.08 9.90
C TYR A 33 8.25 1.03 8.94
N GLN A 34 8.71 2.16 8.44
CA GLN A 34 9.89 2.20 7.59
C GLN A 34 11.12 1.74 8.36
N THR A 35 11.28 2.20 9.60
CA THR A 35 12.41 1.83 10.46
C THR A 35 12.44 0.32 10.73
N MET A 36 11.29 -0.30 10.89
CA MET A 36 11.24 -1.75 11.12
C MET A 36 11.34 -2.57 9.84
N GLY A 37 11.38 -1.93 8.67
CA GLY A 37 11.55 -2.61 7.39
C GLY A 37 10.26 -3.04 6.71
N LEU A 38 9.11 -2.55 7.15
CA LEU A 38 7.82 -2.97 6.60
C LEU A 38 7.70 -2.62 5.13
N TRP A 39 8.10 -1.39 4.75
CA TRP A 39 7.95 -0.94 3.36
C TRP A 39 8.96 -1.60 2.42
N GLU A 40 10.04 -2.19 2.94
CA GLU A 40 10.98 -2.95 2.13
C GLU A 40 10.31 -4.16 1.48
N VAL A 41 9.26 -4.70 2.09
CA VAL A 41 8.50 -5.80 1.50
C VAL A 41 7.93 -5.40 0.15
N VAL A 42 7.39 -4.18 0.07
CA VAL A 42 6.85 -3.64 -1.19
C VAL A 42 7.98 -3.40 -2.19
N SER A 43 9.08 -2.84 -1.73
CA SER A 43 10.24 -2.56 -2.60
C SER A 43 10.79 -3.84 -3.23
N GLU A 44 10.94 -4.88 -2.43
CA GLU A 44 11.44 -6.17 -2.94
C GLU A 44 10.46 -6.80 -3.93
N ALA A 45 9.16 -6.73 -3.63
CA ALA A 45 8.14 -7.34 -4.47
C ALA A 45 8.04 -6.69 -5.85
N THR A 46 8.29 -5.38 -5.91
CA THR A 46 8.10 -4.60 -7.14
C THR A 46 9.40 -4.15 -7.77
N ASP A 47 10.55 -4.45 -7.13
CA ASP A 47 11.87 -3.98 -7.54
C ASP A 47 11.93 -2.45 -7.65
N ASN A 48 11.19 -1.76 -6.78
CA ASN A 48 11.17 -0.31 -6.70
C ASN A 48 11.73 0.15 -5.36
N TRP A 49 13.03 0.46 -5.33
CA TRP A 49 13.73 0.80 -4.09
C TRP A 49 13.62 2.28 -3.72
N LEU A 50 12.86 3.05 -4.51
CA LEU A 50 12.52 4.43 -4.14
C LEU A 50 11.25 4.49 -3.27
N PHE A 51 10.58 3.37 -3.06
CA PHE A 51 9.38 3.31 -2.25
C PHE A 51 9.72 3.56 -0.77
N GLY A 52 8.96 4.43 -0.12
CA GLY A 52 9.17 4.69 1.30
C GLY A 52 8.57 6.02 1.73
N TYR A 53 8.92 6.44 2.95
CA TYR A 53 8.41 7.68 3.53
C TYR A 53 8.72 8.87 2.62
N GLY A 54 7.71 9.68 2.36
CA GLY A 54 7.84 10.84 1.49
C GLY A 54 7.61 10.56 0.03
N GLU A 55 7.47 9.29 -0.34
CA GLU A 55 7.25 8.89 -1.72
C GLU A 55 5.81 8.37 -1.89
N GLY A 56 5.10 8.87 -2.88
CA GLY A 56 3.82 8.30 -3.28
C GLY A 56 4.05 7.25 -4.35
N GLU A 57 3.26 6.19 -4.34
CA GLU A 57 3.36 5.17 -5.36
C GLU A 57 1.98 4.60 -5.67
N TRP A 58 1.79 4.23 -6.92
CA TRP A 58 0.52 3.74 -7.41
C TRP A 58 0.73 2.48 -8.25
N PHE A 59 0.12 1.39 -7.81
CA PHE A 59 0.23 0.11 -8.48
C PHE A 59 -1.08 -0.19 -9.23
N VAL A 60 -0.99 -0.27 -10.55
CA VAL A 60 -2.12 -0.57 -11.45
C VAL A 60 -2.05 -2.02 -11.94
N ASP A 61 -0.84 -2.50 -12.16
CA ASP A 61 -0.62 -3.84 -12.69
C ASP A 61 -0.99 -4.89 -11.64
N VAL A 62 -1.90 -5.78 -11.97
CA VAL A 62 -2.33 -6.84 -11.07
C VAL A 62 -1.16 -7.76 -10.69
N HIS A 63 -0.17 -7.89 -11.57
CA HIS A 63 1.03 -8.68 -11.28
C HIS A 63 1.78 -8.11 -10.09
N ASP A 64 1.99 -6.80 -10.06
CA ASP A 64 2.66 -6.13 -8.94
C ASP A 64 1.83 -6.24 -7.66
N ILE A 65 0.52 -6.06 -7.77
CA ILE A 65 -0.37 -6.16 -6.61
C ILE A 65 -0.32 -7.57 -6.02
N ARG A 66 -0.33 -8.60 -6.86
CA ARG A 66 -0.21 -10.00 -6.40
C ARG A 66 1.15 -10.26 -5.77
N ALA A 67 2.23 -9.72 -6.35
CA ALA A 67 3.57 -9.88 -5.82
C ALA A 67 3.68 -9.27 -4.43
N ILE A 68 3.13 -8.07 -4.23
CA ILE A 68 3.11 -7.40 -2.93
C ILE A 68 2.33 -8.25 -1.92
N LYS A 69 1.16 -8.75 -2.32
CA LYS A 69 0.33 -9.58 -1.45
C LYS A 69 1.07 -10.83 -1.00
N GLU A 70 1.67 -11.55 -1.93
CA GLU A 70 2.43 -12.76 -1.61
C GLU A 70 3.61 -12.47 -0.69
N SER A 71 4.31 -11.37 -0.92
CA SER A 71 5.47 -10.99 -0.11
C SER A 71 5.05 -10.69 1.32
N PHE A 72 3.94 -9.98 1.54
CA PHE A 72 3.43 -9.73 2.88
C PHE A 72 2.98 -11.03 3.55
N GLU A 73 2.33 -11.93 2.84
CA GLU A 73 1.87 -13.21 3.40
C GLU A 73 3.02 -14.08 3.86
N LYS A 74 4.18 -13.96 3.21
CA LYS A 74 5.39 -14.72 3.56
C LYS A 74 6.29 -13.99 4.54
N SER A 75 5.99 -12.73 4.84
CA SER A 75 6.87 -11.91 5.67
C SER A 75 6.69 -12.21 7.14
N LYS A 76 7.67 -11.78 7.94
CA LYS A 76 7.58 -11.86 9.40
C LYS A 76 6.55 -10.90 9.96
N PHE A 77 6.03 -9.98 9.14
CA PHE A 77 5.07 -8.97 9.56
C PHE A 77 3.62 -9.39 9.39
N LYS A 78 3.35 -10.58 8.87
CA LYS A 78 1.98 -10.96 8.48
C LYS A 78 0.97 -10.92 9.61
N GLU A 79 1.41 -11.02 10.85
CA GLU A 79 0.52 -10.99 12.01
C GLU A 79 0.22 -9.60 12.53
N LEU A 80 0.89 -8.57 12.01
CA LEU A 80 0.60 -7.18 12.39
C LEU A 80 -0.76 -6.76 11.86
N ASP A 81 -1.51 -6.01 12.67
CA ASP A 81 -2.82 -5.52 12.26
C ASP A 81 -2.75 -4.68 10.98
N ILE A 82 -1.72 -3.83 10.85
CA ILE A 82 -1.55 -3.02 9.64
C ILE A 82 -1.37 -3.91 8.40
N VAL A 83 -0.63 -5.00 8.52
CA VAL A 83 -0.42 -5.90 7.39
C VAL A 83 -1.70 -6.64 7.04
N LYS A 84 -2.50 -7.03 8.02
CA LYS A 84 -3.80 -7.65 7.76
C LYS A 84 -4.72 -6.70 6.99
N LYS A 85 -4.70 -5.42 7.34
CA LYS A 85 -5.48 -4.40 6.62
C LYS A 85 -4.95 -4.22 5.19
N ILE A 86 -3.64 -4.18 5.02
CA ILE A 86 -3.02 -4.07 3.71
C ILE A 86 -3.40 -5.28 2.85
N LEU A 87 -3.34 -6.48 3.41
CA LEU A 87 -3.72 -7.70 2.68
C LEU A 87 -5.18 -7.67 2.26
N PHE A 88 -6.06 -7.13 3.10
CA PHE A 88 -7.46 -6.96 2.73
C PHE A 88 -7.60 -6.06 1.50
N ILE A 89 -6.91 -4.91 1.50
CA ILE A 89 -6.95 -3.97 0.38
C ILE A 89 -6.40 -4.60 -0.89
N LEU A 90 -5.28 -5.31 -0.79
CA LEU A 90 -4.67 -5.97 -1.95
C LEU A 90 -5.60 -7.04 -2.52
N SER A 91 -6.23 -7.82 -1.66
CA SER A 91 -7.20 -8.84 -2.08
C SER A 91 -8.42 -8.21 -2.74
N TYR A 92 -8.92 -7.11 -2.19
CA TYR A 92 -10.02 -6.36 -2.76
C TYR A 92 -9.67 -5.85 -4.15
N ALA A 93 -8.46 -5.29 -4.30
CA ALA A 93 -8.01 -4.75 -5.58
C ALA A 93 -7.93 -5.85 -6.64
N ILE A 94 -7.44 -7.03 -6.28
CA ILE A 94 -7.36 -8.16 -7.20
C ILE A 94 -8.76 -8.63 -7.60
N THR A 95 -9.65 -8.78 -6.62
CA THR A 95 -11.00 -9.29 -6.86
C THR A 95 -11.82 -8.37 -7.75
N TYR A 96 -11.71 -7.06 -7.53
CA TYR A 96 -12.54 -6.07 -8.22
C TYR A 96 -11.79 -5.29 -9.30
N ASN A 97 -10.56 -5.70 -9.62
CA ASN A 97 -9.74 -5.07 -10.66
C ASN A 97 -9.54 -3.57 -10.40
N LYS A 98 -9.09 -3.23 -9.19
CA LYS A 98 -8.86 -1.86 -8.76
C LYS A 98 -7.37 -1.59 -8.63
N THR A 99 -7.03 -0.30 -8.58
CA THR A 99 -5.66 0.13 -8.33
C THR A 99 -5.40 0.23 -6.82
N VAL A 100 -4.12 0.21 -6.45
CA VAL A 100 -3.70 0.42 -5.07
C VAL A 100 -2.75 1.61 -5.05
N ALA A 101 -3.00 2.55 -4.16
CA ALA A 101 -2.17 3.74 -4.02
C ALA A 101 -1.62 3.82 -2.59
N PHE A 102 -0.32 4.06 -2.48
CA PHE A 102 0.34 4.38 -1.22
C PHE A 102 0.68 5.87 -1.25
N HIS A 103 0.25 6.58 -0.24
CA HIS A 103 0.52 8.02 -0.13
C HIS A 103 1.14 8.31 1.24
N PHE A 104 2.40 8.62 1.23
CA PHE A 104 3.15 8.88 2.47
C PHE A 104 3.50 10.35 2.66
#